data_3fb96d5637098bffaaa61e48d7b869c8
#
_entry.id   3fb96d5637098bffaaa61e48d7b869c8
#
_cell.length_a   1.000
_cell.length_b   1.000
_cell.length_c   1.000
_cell.angle_alpha   90.00
_cell.angle_beta   90.00
_cell.angle_gamma   90.00
#
_symmetry.space_group_name_H-M   'P 1'
#
loop_
_entity.id
_entity.type
_entity.pdbx_description
1 polymer ?
#
loop_
_entity_poly.entity_id
_entity_poly.type
_entity_poly.pdbx_seq_one_letter_code
_entity_poly.pdbx_strand_id
1 'polypeptide(L)'
;MDEIYLEVYSLTQLCLAPIETIVALFTVKYCNSKISIKLVPSKQKPLERAYTIDISTFVYTVMDANKIPSSASSCELPIIIVNKTSCIAGLCAILRQIVKDVTAEYPEHHCRKLLGFKDSCLTACSEASVWTKFCEVDLILTLKFLHADDAICNELPSSMAKFEYHMLQPVRLHNLYKYTMSKKFAEENGISRDKTRIPEHTYAEGSYITLADIIIFVCVHILLTIFSGESIPELLPLTVKWYEKMMEDQFIVDSLECLPSVKKQTSNEHSYTLPKVANESLYKSDPKRYKPRSRIYTRQDDVEQSLELFKNLNIEMRLDLEPFGADLSIDWSTVPFDATPEGGSLPPARLKRKQEQLENMCKPVMKLAKAGDVIVDFCSGSGHLGILLAYLLPYCTVILLENKEESLNRAKQCIRRRASFVCCPCCYGSLHDCHHLTYPRSNAFRKDMNRENYMVLSHAADQTHDEKNVKTKQGYECMAIVDTDRKILAEQFGYKVYLSKFIPKTCTPKNHILVGIPRKETLKTECVD
;
A
#
# COMPACT_ATOMS: atom_id res chain seq x y z
N MET A 1 14.24 19.48 -6.19
CA MET A 1 13.45 19.72 -4.98
C MET A 1 12.14 19.02 -5.19
N ASP A 2 11.74 18.21 -4.25
CA ASP A 2 10.52 17.42 -4.33
C ASP A 2 9.29 18.33 -4.13
N GLU A 3 8.17 17.95 -4.73
CA GLU A 3 6.94 18.72 -4.74
C GLU A 3 5.79 17.91 -4.14
N ILE A 4 5.09 18.48 -3.13
CA ILE A 4 3.89 17.88 -2.56
C ILE A 4 2.64 18.59 -3.11
N TYR A 5 1.68 17.79 -3.57
CA TYR A 5 0.41 18.25 -4.12
C TYR A 5 -0.70 17.93 -3.12
N LEU A 6 -1.42 18.96 -2.70
CA LEU A 6 -2.42 18.89 -1.64
C LEU A 6 -3.76 19.46 -2.14
N GLU A 7 -4.83 18.68 -1.96
CA GLU A 7 -6.17 19.14 -2.28
C GLU A 7 -6.65 20.21 -1.29
N VAL A 8 -7.31 21.25 -1.78
CA VAL A 8 -7.95 22.28 -0.97
C VAL A 8 -9.31 22.66 -1.55
N TYR A 9 -10.23 23.07 -0.68
CA TYR A 9 -11.59 23.49 -1.08
C TYR A 9 -11.77 25.00 -1.10
N SER A 10 -10.86 25.75 -0.49
CA SER A 10 -10.81 27.22 -0.56
C SER A 10 -9.34 27.68 -0.52
N LEU A 11 -9.11 28.92 -0.97
CA LEU A 11 -7.78 29.54 -0.96
C LEU A 11 -7.75 30.80 -0.07
N THR A 12 -8.59 30.85 0.95
CA THR A 12 -8.56 31.90 1.98
C THR A 12 -7.44 31.60 2.98
N GLN A 13 -7.04 32.59 3.79
CA GLN A 13 -6.03 32.39 4.84
C GLN A 13 -6.39 31.20 5.73
N LEU A 14 -7.65 31.13 6.18
CA LEU A 14 -8.22 29.95 6.81
C LEU A 14 -8.78 29.04 5.71
N CYS A 15 -7.92 28.21 5.17
CA CYS A 15 -8.20 27.32 4.05
C CYS A 15 -9.05 26.13 4.51
N LEU A 16 -10.08 25.78 3.74
CA LEU A 16 -10.81 24.53 3.92
C LEU A 16 -10.13 23.42 3.11
N ALA A 17 -9.87 22.31 3.75
CA ALA A 17 -9.16 21.19 3.13
C ALA A 17 -9.62 19.82 3.71
N PRO A 18 -9.36 18.70 3.00
CA PRO A 18 -9.57 17.36 3.53
C PRO A 18 -8.57 17.08 4.65
N ILE A 19 -8.92 16.13 5.53
CA ILE A 19 -8.10 15.80 6.70
C ILE A 19 -6.68 15.36 6.33
N GLU A 20 -6.49 14.69 5.20
CA GLU A 20 -5.17 14.27 4.72
C GLU A 20 -4.26 15.46 4.43
N THR A 21 -4.80 16.53 3.85
CA THR A 21 -4.07 17.79 3.64
C THR A 21 -3.69 18.44 4.96
N ILE A 22 -4.60 18.43 5.95
CA ILE A 22 -4.33 18.95 7.31
C ILE A 22 -3.15 18.21 7.94
N VAL A 23 -3.19 16.87 7.94
CA VAL A 23 -2.11 16.03 8.49
C VAL A 23 -0.79 16.26 7.75
N ALA A 24 -0.83 16.37 6.42
CA ALA A 24 0.36 16.61 5.62
C ALA A 24 1.01 17.97 5.93
N LEU A 25 0.23 19.05 5.94
CA LEU A 25 0.74 20.39 6.27
C LEU A 25 1.26 20.48 7.72
N PHE A 26 0.55 19.89 8.68
CA PHE A 26 1.04 19.79 10.05
C PHE A 26 2.40 19.08 10.11
N THR A 27 2.56 17.96 9.39
CA THR A 27 3.83 17.23 9.33
C THR A 27 4.94 18.04 8.66
N VAL A 28 4.63 18.78 7.57
CA VAL A 28 5.58 19.70 6.93
C VAL A 28 6.08 20.75 7.93
N LYS A 29 5.17 21.34 8.73
CA LYS A 29 5.52 22.33 9.75
C LYS A 29 6.33 21.70 10.88
N TYR A 30 5.91 20.56 11.42
CA TYR A 30 6.63 19.85 12.47
C TYR A 30 8.07 19.48 12.07
N CYS A 31 8.25 19.02 10.81
CA CYS A 31 9.56 18.68 10.28
C CYS A 31 10.37 19.89 9.80
N ASN A 32 9.81 21.10 9.82
CA ASN A 32 10.40 22.28 9.18
C ASN A 32 10.90 21.97 7.76
N SER A 33 10.08 21.25 6.99
CA SER A 33 10.44 20.76 5.67
C SER A 33 10.41 21.87 4.62
N LYS A 34 11.42 21.89 3.75
CA LYS A 34 11.52 22.84 2.63
C LYS A 34 10.85 22.31 1.34
N ILE A 35 10.06 21.25 1.43
CA ILE A 35 9.36 20.67 0.27
C ILE A 35 8.49 21.73 -0.41
N SER A 36 8.47 21.73 -1.75
CA SER A 36 7.65 22.70 -2.52
C SER A 36 6.17 22.33 -2.44
N ILE A 37 5.35 23.16 -1.79
CA ILE A 37 3.93 22.92 -1.60
C ILE A 37 3.13 23.43 -2.82
N LYS A 38 2.32 22.56 -3.42
CA LYS A 38 1.38 22.83 -4.49
C LYS A 38 -0.04 22.63 -3.99
N LEU A 39 -0.79 23.71 -3.81
CA LEU A 39 -2.20 23.63 -3.46
C LEU A 39 -3.04 23.46 -4.72
N VAL A 40 -3.86 22.42 -4.74
CA VAL A 40 -4.72 22.06 -5.86
C VAL A 40 -6.18 22.29 -5.47
N PRO A 41 -6.82 23.37 -5.95
CA PRO A 41 -8.22 23.62 -5.66
C PRO A 41 -9.12 22.56 -6.29
N SER A 42 -9.99 21.95 -5.47
CA SER A 42 -11.01 21.03 -5.96
C SER A 42 -12.12 21.79 -6.69
N LYS A 43 -12.56 21.25 -7.83
CA LYS A 43 -13.67 21.80 -8.61
C LYS A 43 -15.04 21.33 -8.11
N GLN A 44 -15.06 20.34 -7.24
CA GLN A 44 -16.30 19.75 -6.71
C GLN A 44 -16.51 20.18 -5.27
N LYS A 45 -17.78 20.35 -4.88
CA LYS A 45 -18.13 20.48 -3.47
C LYS A 45 -17.73 19.20 -2.75
N PRO A 46 -17.05 19.29 -1.58
CA PRO A 46 -16.67 18.09 -0.84
C PRO A 46 -17.93 17.30 -0.43
N LEU A 47 -17.94 16.01 -0.73
CA LEU A 47 -18.90 15.07 -0.16
C LEU A 47 -18.54 14.72 1.30
N GLU A 48 -17.30 14.99 1.67
CA GLU A 48 -16.68 14.69 2.95
C GLU A 48 -16.58 15.97 3.79
N ARG A 49 -16.39 15.81 5.09
CA ARG A 49 -16.18 16.92 6.01
C ARG A 49 -14.87 17.63 5.70
N ALA A 50 -14.93 18.92 5.51
CA ALA A 50 -13.76 19.78 5.36
C ALA A 50 -13.33 20.37 6.71
N TYR A 51 -12.03 20.57 6.86
CA TYR A 51 -11.41 21.12 8.06
C TYR A 51 -10.65 22.40 7.70
N THR A 52 -10.52 23.29 8.66
CA THR A 52 -9.85 24.58 8.47
C THR A 52 -8.38 24.48 8.85
N ILE A 53 -7.49 25.08 8.05
CA ILE A 53 -6.06 25.24 8.35
C ILE A 53 -5.60 26.63 7.96
N ASP A 54 -4.74 27.26 8.77
CA ASP A 54 -4.09 28.52 8.43
C ASP A 54 -2.89 28.27 7.50
N ILE A 55 -3.05 28.64 6.23
CA ILE A 55 -2.01 28.48 5.22
C ILE A 55 -1.05 29.68 5.11
N SER A 56 -1.28 30.76 5.86
CA SER A 56 -0.42 31.96 5.83
C SER A 56 1.01 31.69 6.34
N THR A 57 1.17 30.63 7.12
CA THR A 57 2.48 30.21 7.68
C THR A 57 3.30 29.37 6.71
N PHE A 58 2.77 29.03 5.51
CA PHE A 58 3.43 28.21 4.50
C PHE A 58 3.77 28.99 3.25
N VAL A 59 4.89 28.63 2.62
CA VAL A 59 5.22 29.06 1.26
C VAL A 59 4.66 28.03 0.29
N TYR A 60 3.72 28.44 -0.53
CA TYR A 60 3.05 27.54 -1.47
C TYR A 60 2.81 28.18 -2.83
N THR A 61 2.49 27.36 -3.81
CA THR A 61 1.98 27.81 -5.12
C THR A 61 0.65 27.13 -5.41
N VAL A 62 -0.26 27.84 -6.06
CA VAL A 62 -1.55 27.28 -6.48
C VAL A 62 -1.38 26.64 -7.85
N MET A 63 -1.92 25.42 -8.01
CA MET A 63 -1.84 24.68 -9.26
C MET A 63 -3.20 24.17 -9.70
N ASP A 64 -3.50 24.28 -10.99
CA ASP A 64 -4.71 23.66 -11.57
C ASP A 64 -4.53 22.13 -11.61
N ALA A 65 -5.58 21.38 -11.28
CA ALA A 65 -5.60 19.92 -11.32
C ALA A 65 -5.17 19.33 -12.68
N ASN A 66 -5.45 20.04 -13.78
CA ASN A 66 -5.04 19.62 -15.12
C ASN A 66 -3.52 19.72 -15.37
N LYS A 67 -2.79 20.40 -14.50
CA LYS A 67 -1.32 20.56 -14.58
C LYS A 67 -0.57 19.58 -13.69
N ILE A 68 -1.26 18.71 -12.97
CA ILE A 68 -0.63 17.62 -12.22
C ILE A 68 0.11 16.73 -13.23
N PRO A 69 1.38 16.36 -12.95
CA PRO A 69 2.16 15.49 -13.83
C PRO A 69 1.40 14.22 -14.23
N SER A 70 1.52 13.79 -15.48
CA SER A 70 0.82 12.62 -16.00
C SER A 70 1.13 11.34 -15.22
N SER A 71 2.32 11.22 -14.62
CA SER A 71 2.71 10.14 -13.71
C SER A 71 1.84 10.06 -12.45
N ALA A 72 1.21 11.15 -12.07
CA ALA A 72 0.39 11.27 -10.88
C ALA A 72 -1.11 11.48 -11.17
N SER A 73 -1.50 11.67 -12.44
CA SER A 73 -2.87 12.04 -12.85
C SER A 73 -3.97 11.04 -12.43
N SER A 74 -3.59 9.87 -11.97
CA SER A 74 -4.51 8.83 -11.53
C SER A 74 -4.37 8.48 -10.04
N CYS A 75 -3.54 9.22 -9.31
CA CYS A 75 -3.44 9.10 -7.87
C CYS A 75 -4.39 10.10 -7.21
N GLU A 76 -4.97 9.68 -6.09
CA GLU A 76 -5.68 10.62 -5.22
C GLU A 76 -4.67 11.48 -4.45
N LEU A 77 -5.03 12.74 -4.22
CA LEU A 77 -4.22 13.63 -3.39
C LEU A 77 -4.41 13.24 -1.90
N PRO A 78 -3.36 13.39 -1.09
CA PRO A 78 -2.07 14.02 -1.34
C PRO A 78 -1.03 13.08 -2.01
N ILE A 79 -0.13 13.68 -2.80
CA ILE A 79 0.97 12.98 -3.48
C ILE A 79 2.28 13.79 -3.37
N ILE A 80 3.41 13.10 -3.49
CA ILE A 80 4.73 13.73 -3.67
C ILE A 80 5.32 13.31 -5.01
N ILE A 81 5.82 14.27 -5.76
CA ILE A 81 6.65 14.03 -6.95
C ILE A 81 8.12 14.19 -6.56
N VAL A 82 8.83 13.08 -6.62
CA VAL A 82 10.25 12.98 -6.29
C VAL A 82 11.07 13.10 -7.58
N ASN A 83 12.07 14.00 -7.59
CA ASN A 83 12.98 14.18 -8.71
C ASN A 83 12.28 14.39 -10.07
N LYS A 84 11.06 14.93 -10.08
CA LYS A 84 10.22 15.16 -11.28
C LYS A 84 9.80 13.90 -12.05
N THR A 85 10.11 12.70 -11.56
CA THR A 85 9.92 11.44 -12.29
C THR A 85 9.10 10.42 -11.53
N SER A 86 9.21 10.38 -10.21
CA SER A 86 8.56 9.36 -9.37
C SER A 86 7.43 9.98 -8.57
N CYS A 87 6.28 9.29 -8.53
CA CYS A 87 5.14 9.68 -7.72
C CYS A 87 5.01 8.76 -6.50
N ILE A 88 4.89 9.36 -5.32
CA ILE A 88 4.55 8.69 -4.06
C ILE A 88 3.13 9.13 -3.70
N ALA A 89 2.24 8.18 -3.49
CA ALA A 89 0.86 8.40 -3.08
C ALA A 89 0.52 7.57 -1.83
N GLY A 90 -0.50 8.00 -1.09
CA GLY A 90 -0.91 7.44 0.19
C GLY A 90 -0.35 8.20 1.38
N LEU A 91 -1.22 8.46 2.37
CA LEU A 91 -0.90 9.37 3.48
C LEU A 91 0.38 8.96 4.21
N CYS A 92 0.47 7.73 4.70
CA CYS A 92 1.65 7.26 5.43
C CYS A 92 2.93 7.34 4.59
N ALA A 93 2.83 7.03 3.29
CA ALA A 93 3.99 7.03 2.38
C ALA A 93 4.52 8.45 2.15
N ILE A 94 3.64 9.43 1.90
CA ILE A 94 4.05 10.82 1.70
C ILE A 94 4.66 11.43 2.97
N LEU A 95 4.07 11.16 4.15
CA LEU A 95 4.60 11.68 5.41
C LEU A 95 5.98 11.10 5.72
N ARG A 96 6.18 9.81 5.44
CA ARG A 96 7.51 9.19 5.53
C ARG A 96 8.51 9.82 4.59
N GLN A 97 8.09 10.17 3.36
CA GLN A 97 8.99 10.85 2.41
C GLN A 97 9.38 12.24 2.91
N ILE A 98 8.45 13.03 3.45
CA ILE A 98 8.76 14.34 4.07
C ILE A 98 9.87 14.19 5.13
N VAL A 99 9.72 13.22 6.03
CA VAL A 99 10.74 12.98 7.09
C VAL A 99 12.07 12.53 6.49
N LYS A 100 12.05 11.65 5.47
CA LYS A 100 13.27 11.18 4.80
C LYS A 100 14.01 12.30 4.08
N ASP A 101 13.31 13.18 3.38
CA ASP A 101 13.91 14.31 2.67
C ASP A 101 14.65 15.23 3.65
N VAL A 102 14.00 15.58 4.77
CA VAL A 102 14.62 16.41 5.79
C VAL A 102 15.84 15.72 6.42
N THR A 103 15.74 14.42 6.73
CA THR A 103 16.82 13.68 7.37
C THR A 103 17.96 13.29 6.43
N ALA A 104 17.72 13.26 5.12
CA ALA A 104 18.79 13.11 4.13
C ALA A 104 19.68 14.36 4.08
N GLU A 105 19.10 15.56 4.20
CA GLU A 105 19.84 16.83 4.27
C GLU A 105 20.43 17.06 5.67
N TYR A 106 19.66 16.73 6.73
CA TYR A 106 20.03 16.94 8.14
C TYR A 106 19.85 15.64 8.96
N PRO A 107 20.85 14.74 9.00
CA PRO A 107 20.72 13.42 9.65
C PRO A 107 20.34 13.46 11.13
N GLU A 108 20.78 14.52 11.87
CA GLU A 108 20.51 14.71 13.31
C GLU A 108 19.24 15.53 13.59
N HIS A 109 18.42 15.81 12.58
CA HIS A 109 17.20 16.58 12.75
C HIS A 109 16.22 15.88 13.70
N HIS A 110 15.51 16.66 14.54
CA HIS A 110 14.60 16.12 15.56
C HIS A 110 13.53 15.16 14.98
N CYS A 111 13.08 15.36 13.73
CA CYS A 111 12.10 14.50 13.10
C CYS A 111 12.64 13.10 12.73
N ARG A 112 13.95 12.85 12.77
CA ARG A 112 14.54 11.54 12.49
C ARG A 112 13.92 10.42 13.34
N LYS A 113 13.59 10.73 14.60
CA LYS A 113 12.93 9.81 15.54
C LYS A 113 11.58 9.28 15.01
N LEU A 114 10.87 10.06 14.15
CA LEU A 114 9.55 9.71 13.63
C LEU A 114 9.57 8.44 12.76
N LEU A 115 10.67 8.12 12.10
CA LEU A 115 10.78 6.90 11.29
C LEU A 115 10.77 5.61 12.14
N GLY A 116 10.92 5.73 13.44
CA GLY A 116 10.86 4.61 14.37
C GLY A 116 12.07 3.69 14.32
N PHE A 117 11.93 2.49 14.91
CA PHE A 117 13.01 1.52 14.95
C PHE A 117 13.33 0.96 13.56
N LYS A 118 14.60 1.09 13.12
CA LYS A 118 15.06 0.69 11.78
C LYS A 118 14.18 1.28 10.65
N ASP A 119 13.73 2.50 10.84
CA ASP A 119 12.85 3.22 9.92
C ASP A 119 11.55 2.47 9.58
N SER A 120 11.04 1.64 10.49
CA SER A 120 9.94 0.72 10.21
C SER A 120 8.55 1.27 10.56
N CYS A 121 8.43 2.47 11.13
CA CYS A 121 7.11 3.05 11.44
C CYS A 121 6.29 3.22 10.16
N LEU A 122 5.09 2.64 10.13
CA LEU A 122 4.13 2.73 9.03
C LEU A 122 4.70 2.36 7.64
N THR A 123 5.68 1.43 7.57
CA THR A 123 6.22 0.93 6.30
C THR A 123 5.36 -0.15 5.66
N ALA A 124 4.63 -0.92 6.46
CA ALA A 124 3.72 -1.91 5.92
C ALA A 124 2.48 -1.22 5.32
N CYS A 125 2.01 -1.70 4.19
CA CYS A 125 0.77 -1.19 3.61
C CYS A 125 -0.44 -1.49 4.52
N SER A 126 -1.50 -0.68 4.42
CA SER A 126 -2.74 -0.80 5.21
C SER A 126 -3.43 -2.16 5.07
N GLU A 127 -3.28 -2.83 3.92
CA GLU A 127 -3.78 -4.20 3.73
C GLU A 127 -3.02 -5.26 4.53
N ALA A 128 -1.78 -4.99 4.87
CA ALA A 128 -0.91 -5.94 5.57
C ALA A 128 -0.83 -5.71 7.08
N SER A 129 -1.18 -4.52 7.53
CA SER A 129 -1.02 -4.06 8.91
C SER A 129 -2.30 -3.37 9.39
N VAL A 130 -2.90 -3.91 10.44
CA VAL A 130 -4.04 -3.26 11.11
C VAL A 130 -3.64 -1.90 11.67
N TRP A 131 -2.39 -1.76 12.13
CA TRP A 131 -1.85 -0.50 12.63
C TRP A 131 -1.77 0.58 11.55
N THR A 132 -1.16 0.26 10.40
CA THR A 132 -1.11 1.20 9.28
C THR A 132 -2.51 1.52 8.76
N LYS A 133 -3.39 0.51 8.69
CA LYS A 133 -4.80 0.71 8.32
C LYS A 133 -5.51 1.65 9.29
N PHE A 134 -5.26 1.52 10.58
CA PHE A 134 -5.83 2.42 11.59
C PHE A 134 -5.41 3.87 11.35
N CYS A 135 -4.11 4.13 11.13
CA CYS A 135 -3.57 5.47 10.90
C CYS A 135 -3.96 6.07 9.54
N GLU A 136 -3.97 5.26 8.47
CA GLU A 136 -4.16 5.74 7.09
C GLU A 136 -5.61 5.70 6.63
N VAL A 137 -6.43 4.83 7.22
CA VAL A 137 -7.82 4.59 6.76
C VAL A 137 -8.83 4.82 7.87
N ASP A 138 -8.76 4.08 8.98
CA ASP A 138 -9.85 4.07 9.98
C ASP A 138 -10.03 5.43 10.64
N LEU A 139 -8.95 6.09 11.07
CA LEU A 139 -9.00 7.45 11.64
C LEU A 139 -9.42 8.49 10.61
N ILE A 140 -8.88 8.39 9.41
CA ILE A 140 -9.17 9.33 8.32
C ILE A 140 -10.64 9.25 7.92
N LEU A 141 -11.18 8.04 7.73
CA LEU A 141 -12.60 7.84 7.43
C LEU A 141 -13.51 8.32 8.57
N THR A 142 -13.08 8.13 9.84
CA THR A 142 -13.82 8.69 10.98
C THR A 142 -14.02 10.19 10.83
N LEU A 143 -12.96 10.92 10.49
CA LEU A 143 -13.02 12.38 10.33
C LEU A 143 -13.74 12.79 9.04
N LYS A 144 -13.53 12.09 7.94
CA LYS A 144 -14.21 12.38 6.66
C LYS A 144 -15.73 12.32 6.76
N PHE A 145 -16.24 11.31 7.46
CA PHE A 145 -17.69 11.05 7.54
C PHE A 145 -18.32 11.47 8.88
N LEU A 146 -17.60 12.25 9.69
CA LEU A 146 -18.15 12.80 10.92
C LEU A 146 -19.19 13.89 10.61
N HIS A 147 -20.45 13.63 10.87
CA HIS A 147 -21.53 14.60 10.67
C HIS A 147 -21.60 15.62 11.82
N ALA A 148 -22.17 16.80 11.53
CA ALA A 148 -22.36 17.82 12.58
C ALA A 148 -23.25 17.31 13.73
N ASP A 149 -24.18 16.43 13.41
CA ASP A 149 -25.10 15.82 14.38
C ASP A 149 -24.45 14.70 15.21
N ASP A 150 -23.27 14.16 14.82
CA ASP A 150 -22.58 13.13 15.59
C ASP A 150 -22.07 13.66 16.94
N ALA A 151 -21.82 14.98 17.03
CA ALA A 151 -21.52 15.62 18.33
C ALA A 151 -22.72 15.62 19.30
N ILE A 152 -23.92 15.40 18.79
CA ILE A 152 -25.17 15.25 19.56
C ILE A 152 -25.38 13.77 19.94
N CYS A 153 -24.73 12.84 19.23
CA CYS A 153 -24.75 11.42 19.58
C CYS A 153 -24.01 11.21 20.91
N ASN A 154 -24.62 10.45 21.81
CA ASN A 154 -24.01 10.14 23.12
C ASN A 154 -22.89 9.09 23.03
N GLU A 155 -22.49 8.65 21.85
CA GLU A 155 -21.47 7.63 21.65
C GLU A 155 -20.26 8.20 20.92
N LEU A 156 -19.05 7.98 21.46
CA LEU A 156 -17.79 8.41 20.84
C LEU A 156 -17.45 7.56 19.60
N PRO A 157 -16.70 8.11 18.64
CA PRO A 157 -16.23 7.34 17.48
C PRO A 157 -15.46 6.08 17.89
N SER A 158 -15.71 4.97 17.19
CA SER A 158 -15.05 3.69 17.49
C SER A 158 -13.52 3.72 17.37
N SER A 159 -12.98 4.62 16.58
CA SER A 159 -11.54 4.84 16.45
C SER A 159 -10.91 5.36 17.74
N MET A 160 -11.59 6.21 18.51
CA MET A 160 -11.12 6.68 19.82
C MET A 160 -11.04 5.52 20.82
N ALA A 161 -12.09 4.70 20.90
CA ALA A 161 -12.10 3.52 21.77
C ALA A 161 -11.03 2.49 21.37
N LYS A 162 -10.81 2.28 20.05
CA LYS A 162 -9.74 1.39 19.56
C LYS A 162 -8.35 1.88 19.97
N PHE A 163 -8.12 3.18 19.92
CA PHE A 163 -6.83 3.75 20.33
C PHE A 163 -6.62 3.63 21.84
N GLU A 164 -7.65 3.91 22.65
CA GLU A 164 -7.61 3.72 24.10
C GLU A 164 -7.23 2.28 24.47
N TYR A 165 -7.92 1.30 23.88
CA TYR A 165 -7.62 -0.11 24.12
C TYR A 165 -6.27 -0.55 23.59
N HIS A 166 -5.80 0.06 22.48
CA HIS A 166 -4.45 -0.16 21.99
C HIS A 166 -3.39 0.30 22.98
N MET A 167 -3.56 1.48 23.58
CA MET A 167 -2.65 2.01 24.59
C MET A 167 -2.62 1.17 25.88
N LEU A 168 -3.68 0.44 26.16
CA LEU A 168 -3.76 -0.50 27.30
C LEU A 168 -2.97 -1.80 27.05
N GLN A 169 -2.67 -2.14 25.79
CA GLN A 169 -2.00 -3.38 25.44
C GLN A 169 -0.47 -3.31 25.63
N PRO A 170 0.23 -4.45 25.71
CA PRO A 170 1.68 -4.47 25.77
C PRO A 170 2.34 -3.80 24.55
N VAL A 171 3.46 -3.14 24.77
CA VAL A 171 4.27 -2.53 23.72
C VAL A 171 4.76 -3.59 22.73
N ARG A 172 4.82 -3.25 21.45
CA ARG A 172 5.23 -4.14 20.37
C ARG A 172 6.63 -4.71 20.58
N LEU A 173 6.82 -5.99 20.24
CA LEU A 173 8.03 -6.77 20.53
C LEU A 173 9.33 -6.10 20.01
N HIS A 174 9.33 -5.54 18.80
CA HIS A 174 10.52 -4.85 18.28
C HIS A 174 10.83 -3.54 19.01
N ASN A 175 9.83 -2.86 19.56
CA ASN A 175 10.03 -1.69 20.40
C ASN A 175 10.54 -2.07 21.79
N LEU A 176 10.13 -3.24 22.30
CA LEU A 176 10.75 -3.84 23.50
C LEU A 176 12.24 -4.15 23.26
N TYR A 177 12.58 -4.71 22.12
CA TYR A 177 13.97 -4.98 21.75
C TYR A 177 14.81 -3.70 21.68
N LYS A 178 14.30 -2.63 21.07
CA LYS A 178 14.95 -1.31 21.05
C LYS A 178 15.19 -0.78 22.46
N TYR A 179 14.17 -0.88 23.32
CA TYR A 179 14.28 -0.48 24.71
C TYR A 179 15.37 -1.27 25.46
N THR A 180 15.40 -2.59 25.27
CA THR A 180 16.40 -3.48 25.89
C THR A 180 17.81 -3.16 25.42
N MET A 181 18.00 -2.90 24.12
CA MET A 181 19.31 -2.50 23.58
C MET A 181 19.76 -1.14 24.11
N SER A 182 18.87 -0.16 24.17
CA SER A 182 19.13 1.15 24.75
C SER A 182 19.50 1.06 26.24
N LYS A 183 18.86 0.13 26.96
CA LYS A 183 19.16 -0.13 28.38
C LYS A 183 20.55 -0.74 28.56
N LYS A 184 20.91 -1.75 27.78
CA LYS A 184 22.25 -2.35 27.79
C LYS A 184 23.34 -1.30 27.52
N PHE A 185 23.15 -0.47 26.49
CA PHE A 185 24.07 0.62 26.18
C PHE A 185 24.22 1.60 27.34
N ALA A 186 23.14 1.95 28.04
CA ALA A 186 23.17 2.81 29.18
C ALA A 186 23.91 2.17 30.39
N GLU A 187 23.72 0.88 30.63
CA GLU A 187 24.40 0.09 31.66
C GLU A 187 25.92 0.00 31.39
N GLU A 188 26.32 -0.24 30.14
CA GLU A 188 27.72 -0.28 29.71
C GLU A 188 28.42 1.08 29.88
N ASN A 189 27.68 2.19 29.81
CA ASN A 189 28.17 3.55 30.00
C ASN A 189 27.93 4.09 31.42
N GLY A 190 27.62 3.24 32.41
CA GLY A 190 27.48 3.61 33.82
C GLY A 190 26.20 4.39 34.17
N ILE A 191 25.21 4.42 33.28
CA ILE A 191 23.92 5.08 33.50
C ILE A 191 22.98 4.11 34.19
N SER A 192 22.70 4.29 35.47
CA SER A 192 21.75 3.46 36.22
C SER A 192 20.33 3.70 35.75
N ARG A 193 19.64 2.64 35.28
CA ARG A 193 18.20 2.63 35.01
C ARG A 193 17.52 1.46 35.72
N ASP A 194 16.29 1.67 36.18
CA ASP A 194 15.53 0.64 36.88
C ASP A 194 15.36 -0.65 36.01
N LYS A 195 15.82 -1.78 36.56
CA LYS A 195 15.98 -3.06 35.86
C LYS A 195 14.67 -3.84 35.68
N THR A 196 13.61 -3.46 36.40
CA THR A 196 12.42 -4.32 36.58
C THR A 196 11.19 -3.89 35.80
N ARG A 197 11.15 -2.67 35.26
CA ARG A 197 9.95 -2.12 34.66
C ARG A 197 9.84 -2.48 33.18
N ILE A 198 8.75 -3.18 32.82
CA ILE A 198 8.37 -3.40 31.42
C ILE A 198 7.96 -2.03 30.85
N PRO A 199 8.43 -1.65 29.65
CA PRO A 199 8.06 -0.39 29.05
C PRO A 199 6.55 -0.36 28.74
N GLU A 200 5.88 0.66 29.23
CA GLU A 200 4.50 0.99 28.92
C GLU A 200 4.43 1.93 27.71
N HIS A 201 3.26 2.06 27.13
CA HIS A 201 3.02 3.06 26.10
C HIS A 201 3.12 4.48 26.68
N THR A 202 4.17 5.20 26.30
CA THR A 202 4.28 6.66 26.48
C THR A 202 3.79 7.36 25.22
N TYR A 203 4.08 6.75 24.06
CA TYR A 203 3.65 7.13 22.72
C TYR A 203 2.94 5.97 22.05
N ALA A 204 2.31 6.19 20.91
CA ALA A 204 1.49 5.22 20.22
C ALA A 204 2.22 3.88 19.94
N GLU A 205 3.50 3.91 19.60
CA GLU A 205 4.31 2.70 19.37
C GLU A 205 5.19 2.28 20.55
N GLY A 206 5.07 2.92 21.72
CA GLY A 206 5.84 2.58 22.93
C GLY A 206 6.49 3.78 23.58
N SER A 207 7.81 3.71 23.87
CA SER A 207 8.53 4.73 24.65
C SER A 207 9.02 5.93 23.84
N TYR A 208 8.89 5.92 22.53
CA TYR A 208 9.43 6.94 21.64
C TYR A 208 8.39 7.42 20.65
N ILE A 209 8.36 8.75 20.41
CA ILE A 209 7.49 9.34 19.40
C ILE A 209 7.83 8.81 18.00
N THR A 210 6.80 8.53 17.22
CA THR A 210 6.89 8.06 15.84
C THR A 210 5.96 8.83 14.92
N LEU A 211 6.00 8.57 13.61
CA LEU A 211 5.12 9.20 12.64
C LEU A 211 3.65 8.88 12.90
N ALA A 212 3.36 7.71 13.46
CA ALA A 212 2.01 7.35 13.87
C ALA A 212 1.45 8.34 14.90
N ASP A 213 2.29 8.78 15.87
CA ASP A 213 1.87 9.78 16.85
C ASP A 213 1.47 11.10 16.20
N ILE A 214 2.17 11.52 15.15
CA ILE A 214 1.84 12.76 14.42
C ILE A 214 0.45 12.66 13.76
N ILE A 215 0.18 11.54 13.07
CA ILE A 215 -1.12 11.31 12.41
C ILE A 215 -2.25 11.28 13.45
N ILE A 216 -2.06 10.44 14.48
CA ILE A 216 -3.06 10.25 15.54
C ILE A 216 -3.29 11.56 16.29
N PHE A 217 -2.23 12.33 16.56
CA PHE A 217 -2.31 13.59 17.29
C PHE A 217 -3.19 14.60 16.56
N VAL A 218 -2.98 14.83 15.26
CA VAL A 218 -3.82 15.76 14.48
C VAL A 218 -5.28 15.29 14.50
N CYS A 219 -5.52 14.00 14.27
CA CYS A 219 -6.86 13.44 14.26
C CYS A 219 -7.55 13.55 15.64
N VAL A 220 -6.85 13.16 16.70
CA VAL A 220 -7.39 13.21 18.08
C VAL A 220 -7.58 14.67 18.53
N HIS A 221 -6.67 15.58 18.18
CA HIS A 221 -6.82 17.01 18.47
C HIS A 221 -8.13 17.56 17.91
N ILE A 222 -8.44 17.25 16.65
CA ILE A 222 -9.70 17.63 16.02
C ILE A 222 -10.89 16.95 16.71
N LEU A 223 -10.81 15.66 16.99
CA LEU A 223 -11.89 14.92 17.68
C LEU A 223 -12.16 15.47 19.08
N LEU A 224 -11.13 15.77 19.87
CA LEU A 224 -11.27 16.39 21.19
C LEU A 224 -11.83 17.82 21.14
N THR A 225 -11.68 18.50 20.00
CA THR A 225 -12.31 19.80 19.75
C THR A 225 -13.83 19.66 19.54
N ILE A 226 -14.23 18.58 18.86
CA ILE A 226 -15.63 18.31 18.49
C ILE A 226 -16.37 17.66 19.67
N PHE A 227 -15.75 16.64 20.27
CA PHE A 227 -16.26 15.92 21.43
C PHE A 227 -15.62 16.48 22.70
N SER A 228 -16.15 17.61 23.18
CA SER A 228 -15.67 18.22 24.43
C SER A 228 -16.61 17.92 25.57
N GLY A 229 -16.09 17.53 26.74
CA GLY A 229 -16.91 17.25 27.92
C GLY A 229 -16.10 16.70 29.09
N GLU A 230 -16.62 16.81 30.30
CA GLU A 230 -15.97 16.35 31.54
C GLU A 230 -15.81 14.82 31.58
N SER A 231 -16.65 14.07 30.83
CA SER A 231 -16.57 12.60 30.76
C SER A 231 -15.40 12.08 29.92
N ILE A 232 -14.77 12.88 29.06
CA ILE A 232 -13.70 12.42 28.16
C ILE A 232 -12.48 11.87 28.91
N PRO A 233 -11.91 12.55 29.94
CA PRO A 233 -10.80 12.01 30.72
C PRO A 233 -11.11 10.70 31.45
N GLU A 234 -12.36 10.49 31.85
CA GLU A 234 -12.78 9.24 32.49
C GLU A 234 -12.94 8.10 31.51
N LEU A 235 -13.42 8.39 30.30
CA LEU A 235 -13.65 7.40 29.23
C LEU A 235 -12.37 7.02 28.49
N LEU A 236 -11.43 7.97 28.33
CA LEU A 236 -10.23 7.83 27.51
C LEU A 236 -8.96 8.26 28.29
N PRO A 237 -8.71 7.72 29.51
CA PRO A 237 -7.63 8.19 30.37
C PRO A 237 -6.23 8.04 29.75
N LEU A 238 -5.99 6.98 28.98
CA LEU A 238 -4.69 6.74 28.34
C LEU A 238 -4.50 7.63 27.12
N THR A 239 -5.54 7.86 26.35
CA THR A 239 -5.53 8.78 25.20
C THR A 239 -5.29 10.21 25.65
N VAL A 240 -5.94 10.66 26.74
CA VAL A 240 -5.73 11.99 27.30
C VAL A 240 -4.29 12.14 27.83
N LYS A 241 -3.80 11.17 28.62
CA LYS A 241 -2.43 11.15 29.11
C LYS A 241 -1.40 11.20 27.97
N TRP A 242 -1.65 10.44 26.90
CA TRP A 242 -0.81 10.46 25.70
C TRP A 242 -0.88 11.83 24.99
N TYR A 243 -2.08 12.41 24.88
CA TYR A 243 -2.26 13.72 24.27
C TYR A 243 -1.52 14.83 25.06
N GLU A 244 -1.62 14.82 26.39
CA GLU A 244 -0.86 15.72 27.25
C GLU A 244 0.65 15.54 27.07
N LYS A 245 1.10 14.29 26.95
CA LYS A 245 2.51 14.00 26.67
C LYS A 245 2.97 14.52 25.31
N MET A 246 2.13 14.47 24.28
CA MET A 246 2.42 15.08 22.99
C MET A 246 2.55 16.62 23.11
N MET A 247 1.72 17.25 23.91
CA MET A 247 1.74 18.70 24.17
C MET A 247 2.98 19.18 24.94
N GLU A 248 3.79 18.29 25.52
CA GLU A 248 5.10 18.65 26.10
C GLU A 248 6.19 18.87 25.02
N ASP A 249 6.01 18.38 23.80
CA ASP A 249 6.95 18.58 22.68
C ASP A 249 6.74 19.98 22.05
N GLN A 250 7.72 20.87 22.20
CA GLN A 250 7.62 22.25 21.68
C GLN A 250 7.36 22.30 20.18
N PHE A 251 7.91 21.35 19.40
CA PHE A 251 7.66 21.28 17.95
C PHE A 251 6.21 20.95 17.63
N ILE A 252 5.52 20.18 18.48
CA ILE A 252 4.08 19.93 18.38
C ILE A 252 3.32 21.23 18.64
N VAL A 253 3.65 21.91 19.74
CA VAL A 253 2.99 23.17 20.15
C VAL A 253 3.14 24.23 19.06
N ASP A 254 4.35 24.42 18.55
CA ASP A 254 4.63 25.37 17.47
C ASP A 254 3.86 25.01 16.18
N SER A 255 3.68 23.70 15.93
CA SER A 255 2.95 23.25 14.76
C SER A 255 1.44 23.44 14.87
N LEU A 256 0.90 23.47 16.10
CA LEU A 256 -0.54 23.74 16.32
C LEU A 256 -0.99 25.13 15.85
N GLU A 257 -0.07 26.09 15.71
CA GLU A 257 -0.41 27.41 15.17
C GLU A 257 -1.09 27.37 13.79
N CYS A 258 -0.84 26.32 12.98
CA CYS A 258 -1.50 26.18 11.70
C CYS A 258 -2.92 25.59 11.81
N LEU A 259 -3.31 25.03 12.96
CA LEU A 259 -4.66 24.54 13.19
C LEU A 259 -5.51 25.62 13.88
N PRO A 260 -6.83 25.67 13.59
CA PRO A 260 -7.69 26.63 14.26
C PRO A 260 -7.69 26.38 15.77
N SER A 261 -7.60 27.46 16.54
CA SER A 261 -7.67 27.38 18.01
C SER A 261 -8.97 26.75 18.45
N VAL A 262 -8.85 25.78 19.35
CA VAL A 262 -9.99 25.13 20.00
C VAL A 262 -10.73 26.18 20.83
N LYS A 263 -11.90 26.63 20.36
CA LYS A 263 -12.81 27.37 21.24
C LYS A 263 -13.35 26.34 22.25
N LYS A 264 -12.93 26.41 23.50
CA LYS A 264 -13.60 25.69 24.58
C LYS A 264 -15.06 26.15 24.58
N GLN A 265 -15.93 25.29 24.07
CA GLN A 265 -17.38 25.50 24.25
C GLN A 265 -17.63 25.35 25.74
N THR A 266 -17.97 26.46 26.37
CA THR A 266 -18.45 26.49 27.74
C THR A 266 -19.77 25.75 27.83
N SER A 267 -19.78 24.69 28.67
CA SER A 267 -20.94 24.04 29.24
C SER A 267 -22.01 23.48 28.27
N ASN A 268 -21.76 22.30 27.75
CA ASN A 268 -22.85 21.32 27.63
C ASN A 268 -22.41 20.05 28.41
N GLU A 269 -23.21 19.67 29.42
CA GLU A 269 -23.09 18.40 30.16
C GLU A 269 -23.43 17.23 29.23
N HIS A 270 -22.65 17.04 28.15
CA HIS A 270 -22.80 15.87 27.30
C HIS A 270 -22.06 14.70 27.98
N SER A 271 -22.83 13.74 28.42
CA SER A 271 -22.31 12.45 28.87
C SER A 271 -22.18 11.54 27.68
N TYR A 272 -20.93 11.23 27.29
CA TYR A 272 -20.63 10.28 26.22
C TYR A 272 -20.52 8.86 26.77
N THR A 273 -20.63 7.88 25.86
CA THR A 273 -20.37 6.46 26.10
C THR A 273 -19.33 5.94 25.11
N LEU A 274 -18.57 4.91 25.50
CA LEU A 274 -17.64 4.26 24.59
C LEU A 274 -18.37 3.14 23.80
N PRO A 275 -18.16 3.07 22.48
CA PRO A 275 -18.66 1.96 21.69
C PRO A 275 -18.00 0.64 22.08
N LYS A 276 -18.71 -0.45 21.93
CA LYS A 276 -18.16 -1.80 22.13
C LYS A 276 -17.21 -2.15 20.97
N VAL A 277 -15.93 -2.09 21.21
CA VAL A 277 -14.89 -2.54 20.29
C VAL A 277 -14.05 -3.64 20.93
N ALA A 278 -13.30 -4.39 20.11
CA ALA A 278 -12.41 -5.41 20.63
C ALA A 278 -11.28 -4.79 21.46
N ASN A 279 -11.09 -5.28 22.69
CA ASN A 279 -9.97 -4.89 23.55
C ASN A 279 -8.71 -5.64 23.10
N GLU A 280 -8.07 -5.14 22.05
CA GLU A 280 -6.92 -5.79 21.43
C GLU A 280 -5.92 -4.78 20.88
N SER A 281 -4.66 -5.22 20.76
CA SER A 281 -3.61 -4.43 20.13
C SER A 281 -3.89 -4.24 18.64
N LEU A 282 -3.65 -3.02 18.15
CA LEU A 282 -3.64 -2.72 16.71
C LEU A 282 -2.36 -3.22 16.01
N TYR A 283 -1.38 -3.71 16.75
CA TYR A 283 -0.13 -4.30 16.22
C TYR A 283 -0.32 -5.75 15.81
N LYS A 284 -1.26 -6.02 14.96
CA LYS A 284 -1.47 -7.34 14.40
C LYS A 284 -1.53 -7.27 12.88
N SER A 285 -1.28 -8.41 12.27
CA SER A 285 -1.50 -8.56 10.85
C SER A 285 -2.98 -8.48 10.54
N ASP A 286 -3.34 -7.91 9.39
CA ASP A 286 -4.73 -7.90 8.97
C ASP A 286 -5.27 -9.34 8.89
N PRO A 287 -6.32 -9.69 9.65
CA PRO A 287 -6.90 -11.03 9.63
C PRO A 287 -7.39 -11.45 8.24
N LYS A 288 -7.75 -10.50 7.37
CA LYS A 288 -8.15 -10.78 6.00
C LYS A 288 -7.01 -11.37 5.18
N ARG A 289 -5.78 -10.91 5.40
CA ARG A 289 -4.58 -11.41 4.72
C ARG A 289 -4.14 -12.77 5.26
N TYR A 290 -4.30 -13.01 6.56
CA TYR A 290 -3.83 -14.22 7.26
C TYR A 290 -4.96 -15.15 7.71
N LYS A 291 -6.19 -14.95 7.22
CA LYS A 291 -7.21 -15.96 7.43
C LYS A 291 -6.62 -17.30 7.01
N PRO A 292 -6.61 -18.33 7.89
CA PRO A 292 -6.24 -19.66 7.45
C PRO A 292 -7.14 -19.97 6.26
N ARG A 293 -6.52 -20.19 5.11
CA ARG A 293 -7.23 -20.53 3.88
C ARG A 293 -8.13 -21.68 4.22
N SER A 294 -9.39 -21.57 3.90
CA SER A 294 -10.36 -22.61 4.19
C SER A 294 -9.80 -23.93 3.65
N ARG A 295 -9.62 -24.93 4.51
CA ARG A 295 -9.17 -26.27 4.12
C ARG A 295 -10.14 -26.97 3.16
N ILE A 296 -11.28 -26.35 2.86
CA ILE A 296 -12.28 -26.81 1.90
C ILE A 296 -11.66 -27.10 0.52
N TYR A 297 -10.64 -26.34 0.11
CA TYR A 297 -10.01 -26.48 -1.21
C TYR A 297 -8.73 -27.33 -1.21
N THR A 298 -8.42 -28.08 -0.16
CA THR A 298 -7.15 -28.80 -0.02
C THR A 298 -7.26 -30.31 -0.03
N ARG A 299 -8.48 -30.84 -0.15
CA ARG A 299 -8.70 -32.30 -0.17
C ARG A 299 -8.19 -32.85 -1.49
N GLN A 300 -7.43 -33.95 -1.41
CA GLN A 300 -6.83 -34.58 -2.57
C GLN A 300 -7.86 -35.06 -3.58
N ASP A 301 -8.94 -35.68 -3.09
CA ASP A 301 -10.03 -36.20 -3.92
C ASP A 301 -10.70 -35.08 -4.73
N ASP A 302 -10.90 -33.91 -4.11
CA ASP A 302 -11.50 -32.74 -4.80
C ASP A 302 -10.58 -32.22 -5.92
N VAL A 303 -9.25 -32.25 -5.71
CA VAL A 303 -8.26 -31.88 -6.73
C VAL A 303 -8.29 -32.86 -7.91
N GLU A 304 -8.28 -34.16 -7.63
CA GLU A 304 -8.33 -35.22 -8.65
C GLU A 304 -9.63 -35.14 -9.45
N GLN A 305 -10.75 -34.97 -8.77
CA GLN A 305 -12.06 -34.80 -9.43
C GLN A 305 -12.09 -33.53 -10.32
N SER A 306 -11.54 -32.43 -9.84
CA SER A 306 -11.50 -31.18 -10.60
C SER A 306 -10.56 -31.27 -11.82
N LEU A 307 -9.46 -32.01 -11.73
CA LEU A 307 -8.57 -32.29 -12.86
C LEU A 307 -9.22 -33.20 -13.89
N GLU A 308 -9.94 -34.23 -13.44
CA GLU A 308 -10.69 -35.13 -14.36
C GLU A 308 -11.81 -34.38 -15.10
N LEU A 309 -12.54 -33.52 -14.37
CA LEU A 309 -13.54 -32.64 -14.98
C LEU A 309 -12.90 -31.74 -16.05
N PHE A 310 -11.73 -31.18 -15.81
CA PHE A 310 -11.02 -30.36 -16.80
C PHE A 310 -10.64 -31.16 -18.06
N LYS A 311 -10.18 -32.38 -17.93
CA LYS A 311 -9.86 -33.24 -19.11
C LYS A 311 -11.05 -33.45 -20.05
N ASN A 312 -12.27 -33.43 -19.51
CA ASN A 312 -13.49 -33.60 -20.27
C ASN A 312 -13.96 -32.29 -20.96
N LEU A 313 -13.34 -31.14 -20.69
CA LEU A 313 -13.75 -29.85 -21.28
C LEU A 313 -13.31 -29.64 -22.73
N ASN A 314 -12.51 -30.53 -23.31
CA ASN A 314 -11.90 -30.34 -24.64
C ASN A 314 -11.16 -29.00 -24.82
N ILE A 315 -10.60 -28.47 -23.74
CA ILE A 315 -9.78 -27.24 -23.73
C ILE A 315 -8.32 -27.63 -23.85
N GLU A 316 -7.68 -27.23 -24.95
CA GLU A 316 -6.27 -27.50 -25.17
C GLU A 316 -5.40 -26.54 -24.32
N MET A 317 -4.56 -27.09 -23.42
CA MET A 317 -3.51 -26.35 -22.74
C MET A 317 -2.29 -26.22 -23.65
N ARG A 318 -2.13 -25.09 -24.31
CA ARG A 318 -1.03 -24.86 -25.22
C ARG A 318 -0.06 -23.83 -24.62
N LEU A 319 1.12 -24.32 -24.21
CA LEU A 319 2.24 -23.47 -23.82
C LEU A 319 3.14 -23.26 -25.05
N ASP A 320 3.54 -22.01 -25.25
CA ASP A 320 4.53 -21.69 -26.28
C ASP A 320 5.90 -22.29 -25.87
N LEU A 321 6.68 -22.77 -26.84
CA LEU A 321 7.96 -23.45 -26.61
C LEU A 321 8.97 -22.53 -25.94
N GLU A 322 9.01 -21.28 -26.37
CA GLU A 322 9.92 -20.26 -25.83
C GLU A 322 9.16 -19.05 -25.32
N PRO A 323 9.68 -18.37 -24.28
CA PRO A 323 9.12 -17.12 -23.82
C PRO A 323 9.18 -16.05 -24.91
N PHE A 324 8.18 -15.18 -24.97
CA PHE A 324 8.20 -14.03 -25.85
C PHE A 324 9.39 -13.11 -25.50
N GLY A 325 10.23 -12.81 -26.49
CA GLY A 325 11.46 -12.03 -26.29
C GLY A 325 12.67 -12.87 -25.89
N ALA A 326 12.61 -14.21 -25.94
CA ALA A 326 13.73 -15.10 -25.63
C ALA A 326 14.98 -14.83 -26.49
N ASP A 327 14.79 -14.25 -27.68
CA ASP A 327 15.84 -13.82 -28.61
C ASP A 327 16.64 -12.60 -28.11
N LEU A 328 16.17 -11.89 -27.10
CA LEU A 328 16.87 -10.75 -26.49
C LEU A 328 17.82 -11.18 -25.38
N SER A 329 18.86 -10.40 -25.14
CA SER A 329 19.79 -10.56 -24.02
C SER A 329 19.92 -9.26 -23.23
N ILE A 330 20.24 -9.38 -21.95
CA ILE A 330 20.57 -8.24 -21.08
C ILE A 330 22.05 -8.38 -20.71
N ASP A 331 22.82 -7.36 -21.04
CA ASP A 331 24.22 -7.27 -20.61
C ASP A 331 24.28 -6.69 -19.18
N TRP A 332 24.36 -7.57 -18.20
CA TRP A 332 24.42 -7.19 -16.78
C TRP A 332 25.67 -6.42 -16.41
N SER A 333 26.75 -6.52 -17.22
CA SER A 333 27.99 -5.79 -16.95
C SER A 333 27.84 -4.28 -17.14
N THR A 334 26.85 -3.86 -17.92
CA THR A 334 26.53 -2.45 -18.16
C THR A 334 25.53 -1.87 -17.17
N VAL A 335 24.80 -2.73 -16.46
CA VAL A 335 23.76 -2.29 -15.51
C VAL A 335 24.43 -1.68 -14.27
N PRO A 336 24.07 -0.45 -13.86
CA PRO A 336 24.57 0.16 -12.63
C PRO A 336 24.29 -0.72 -11.40
N PHE A 337 25.25 -0.79 -10.48
CA PHE A 337 25.17 -1.65 -9.29
C PHE A 337 23.84 -1.47 -8.53
N ASP A 338 23.38 -0.23 -8.33
CA ASP A 338 22.14 0.09 -7.63
C ASP A 338 20.87 -0.40 -8.34
N ALA A 339 20.94 -0.69 -9.63
CA ALA A 339 19.85 -1.25 -10.42
C ALA A 339 19.91 -2.79 -10.53
N THR A 340 20.98 -3.41 -10.01
CA THR A 340 21.13 -4.86 -9.97
C THR A 340 20.48 -5.46 -8.71
N PRO A 341 20.19 -6.77 -8.69
CA PRO A 341 19.77 -7.47 -7.47
C PRO A 341 20.77 -7.39 -6.32
N GLU A 342 22.06 -7.27 -6.61
CA GLU A 342 23.13 -7.10 -5.63
C GLU A 342 22.98 -5.78 -4.87
N GLY A 343 22.73 -4.68 -5.58
CA GLY A 343 22.48 -3.36 -4.99
C GLY A 343 21.23 -3.33 -4.09
N GLY A 344 20.28 -4.23 -4.33
CA GLY A 344 19.10 -4.43 -3.50
C GLY A 344 19.31 -5.23 -2.21
N SER A 345 20.55 -5.51 -1.80
CA SER A 345 20.91 -6.24 -0.56
C SER A 345 20.29 -7.64 -0.45
N LEU A 346 20.11 -8.34 -1.56
CA LEU A 346 19.62 -9.72 -1.57
C LEU A 346 20.72 -10.71 -1.12
N PRO A 347 20.35 -11.78 -0.39
CA PRO A 347 21.31 -12.84 -0.04
C PRO A 347 21.94 -13.47 -1.29
N PRO A 348 23.27 -13.76 -1.31
CA PRO A 348 23.98 -14.30 -2.48
C PRO A 348 23.32 -15.52 -3.11
N ALA A 349 22.77 -16.43 -2.30
CA ALA A 349 22.06 -17.64 -2.76
C ALA A 349 20.80 -17.35 -3.60
N ARG A 350 20.28 -16.11 -3.55
CA ARG A 350 19.08 -15.69 -4.28
C ARG A 350 19.38 -14.80 -5.49
N LEU A 351 20.60 -14.25 -5.59
CA LEU A 351 20.96 -13.26 -6.62
C LEU A 351 20.74 -13.81 -8.02
N LYS A 352 21.37 -14.94 -8.36
CA LYS A 352 21.25 -15.56 -9.69
C LYS A 352 19.79 -15.81 -10.08
N ARG A 353 19.02 -16.41 -9.20
CA ARG A 353 17.58 -16.68 -9.48
C ARG A 353 16.76 -15.40 -9.66
N LYS A 354 17.08 -14.35 -8.89
CA LYS A 354 16.41 -13.05 -9.05
C LYS A 354 16.77 -12.41 -10.37
N GLN A 355 18.03 -12.48 -10.77
CA GLN A 355 18.51 -12.01 -12.06
C GLN A 355 17.79 -12.70 -13.22
N GLU A 356 17.74 -14.04 -13.19
CA GLU A 356 17.01 -14.85 -14.18
C GLU A 356 15.50 -14.49 -14.25
N GLN A 357 14.86 -14.22 -13.10
CA GLN A 357 13.47 -13.77 -13.06
C GLN A 357 13.29 -12.39 -13.72
N LEU A 358 14.18 -11.44 -13.40
CA LEU A 358 14.14 -10.11 -13.98
C LEU A 358 14.36 -10.15 -15.50
N GLU A 359 15.30 -10.95 -15.98
CA GLU A 359 15.50 -11.15 -17.41
C GLU A 359 14.24 -11.61 -18.13
N ASN A 360 13.59 -12.66 -17.60
CA ASN A 360 12.37 -13.20 -18.19
C ASN A 360 11.22 -12.19 -18.21
N MET A 361 11.18 -11.24 -17.27
CA MET A 361 10.18 -10.18 -17.26
C MET A 361 10.55 -8.99 -18.14
N CYS A 362 11.83 -8.59 -18.16
CA CYS A 362 12.30 -7.44 -18.95
C CYS A 362 12.28 -7.71 -20.45
N LYS A 363 12.72 -8.89 -20.90
CA LYS A 363 12.83 -9.22 -22.34
C LYS A 363 11.52 -9.04 -23.12
N PRO A 364 10.35 -9.52 -22.65
CA PRO A 364 9.08 -9.23 -23.32
C PRO A 364 8.75 -7.75 -23.36
N VAL A 365 9.01 -7.02 -22.30
CA VAL A 365 8.76 -5.56 -22.24
C VAL A 365 9.67 -4.84 -23.22
N MET A 366 10.96 -5.16 -23.26
CA MET A 366 11.92 -4.59 -24.22
C MET A 366 11.50 -4.82 -25.67
N LYS A 367 10.92 -5.99 -25.97
CA LYS A 367 10.45 -6.34 -27.33
C LYS A 367 9.17 -5.60 -27.73
N LEU A 368 8.36 -5.19 -26.76
CA LEU A 368 7.07 -4.52 -26.99
C LEU A 368 7.17 -3.00 -26.94
N ALA A 369 8.03 -2.46 -26.09
CA ALA A 369 8.12 -1.05 -25.78
C ALA A 369 8.63 -0.21 -26.96
N LYS A 370 8.06 0.96 -27.13
CA LYS A 370 8.44 1.97 -28.12
C LYS A 370 8.80 3.28 -27.42
N ALA A 371 9.54 4.13 -28.09
CA ALA A 371 9.86 5.45 -27.59
C ALA A 371 8.57 6.25 -27.25
N GLY A 372 8.54 6.82 -26.05
CA GLY A 372 7.40 7.56 -25.52
C GLY A 372 6.32 6.71 -24.84
N ASP A 373 6.46 5.37 -24.80
CA ASP A 373 5.52 4.52 -24.06
C ASP A 373 5.63 4.72 -22.55
N VAL A 374 4.50 4.52 -21.88
CA VAL A 374 4.42 4.47 -20.42
C VAL A 374 4.32 3.01 -19.98
N ILE A 375 5.30 2.57 -19.19
CA ILE A 375 5.37 1.23 -18.61
C ILE A 375 4.92 1.32 -17.16
N VAL A 376 3.95 0.50 -16.76
CA VAL A 376 3.45 0.47 -15.39
C VAL A 376 3.79 -0.89 -14.77
N ASP A 377 4.64 -0.87 -13.73
CA ASP A 377 5.00 -2.04 -12.93
C ASP A 377 4.04 -2.16 -11.75
N PHE A 378 3.10 -3.10 -11.84
CA PHE A 378 2.10 -3.37 -10.80
C PHE A 378 2.64 -4.32 -9.75
N CYS A 379 2.42 -4.01 -8.47
CA CYS A 379 2.95 -4.77 -7.34
C CYS A 379 4.48 -4.79 -7.35
N SER A 380 5.08 -3.62 -7.59
CA SER A 380 6.52 -3.46 -7.83
C SER A 380 7.39 -3.87 -6.64
N GLY A 381 6.85 -3.98 -5.43
CA GLY A 381 7.59 -4.32 -4.23
C GLY A 381 8.75 -3.34 -3.98
N SER A 382 9.97 -3.86 -3.95
CA SER A 382 11.19 -3.05 -3.86
C SER A 382 11.61 -2.36 -5.16
N GLY A 383 10.81 -2.50 -6.23
CA GLY A 383 11.02 -1.81 -7.51
C GLY A 383 12.08 -2.41 -8.44
N HIS A 384 12.65 -3.56 -8.12
CA HIS A 384 13.74 -4.15 -8.91
C HIS A 384 13.43 -4.26 -10.41
N LEU A 385 12.20 -4.67 -10.78
CA LEU A 385 11.80 -4.79 -12.17
C LEU A 385 11.72 -3.42 -12.84
N GLY A 386 10.97 -2.49 -12.24
CA GLY A 386 10.76 -1.17 -12.80
C GLY A 386 12.04 -0.34 -12.87
N ILE A 387 12.94 -0.45 -11.88
CA ILE A 387 14.25 0.23 -11.89
C ILE A 387 15.10 -0.28 -13.06
N LEU A 388 15.17 -1.61 -13.23
CA LEU A 388 15.92 -2.21 -14.35
C LEU A 388 15.30 -1.82 -15.70
N LEU A 389 13.98 -1.81 -15.83
CA LEU A 389 13.28 -1.37 -17.04
C LEU A 389 13.54 0.10 -17.34
N ALA A 390 13.56 0.97 -16.34
CA ALA A 390 13.86 2.40 -16.52
C ALA A 390 15.29 2.61 -17.05
N TYR A 391 16.24 1.79 -16.63
CA TYR A 391 17.61 1.81 -17.14
C TYR A 391 17.68 1.28 -18.59
N LEU A 392 17.06 0.11 -18.86
CA LEU A 392 17.11 -0.53 -20.17
C LEU A 392 16.32 0.23 -21.26
N LEU A 393 15.31 1.00 -20.87
CA LEU A 393 14.37 1.70 -21.75
C LEU A 393 14.30 3.20 -21.42
N PRO A 394 15.43 3.95 -21.55
CA PRO A 394 15.48 5.36 -21.14
C PRO A 394 14.55 6.29 -21.96
N TYR A 395 14.01 5.79 -23.05
CA TYR A 395 13.04 6.48 -23.90
C TYR A 395 11.58 6.22 -23.51
N CYS A 396 11.33 5.44 -22.45
CA CYS A 396 10.03 5.17 -21.87
C CYS A 396 9.89 5.83 -20.50
N THR A 397 8.65 6.07 -20.09
CA THR A 397 8.33 6.45 -18.71
C THR A 397 7.95 5.20 -17.92
N VAL A 398 8.65 4.92 -16.81
CA VAL A 398 8.32 3.77 -15.94
C VAL A 398 7.64 4.26 -14.67
N ILE A 399 6.46 3.71 -14.38
CA ILE A 399 5.65 3.99 -13.20
C ILE A 399 5.58 2.73 -12.34
N LEU A 400 5.99 2.86 -11.06
CA LEU A 400 5.94 1.78 -10.07
C LEU A 400 4.69 1.94 -9.19
N LEU A 401 3.90 0.90 -9.06
CA LEU A 401 2.71 0.87 -8.21
C LEU A 401 2.81 -0.29 -7.21
N GLU A 402 2.72 0.04 -5.92
CA GLU A 402 2.89 -0.94 -4.82
C GLU A 402 1.58 -1.20 -4.03
N ASN A 403 0.47 -0.56 -4.35
CA ASN A 403 -0.80 -0.81 -3.68
C ASN A 403 -1.75 -1.65 -4.56
N LYS A 404 -2.29 -2.75 -4.00
CA LYS A 404 -3.13 -3.72 -4.73
C LYS A 404 -4.43 -3.14 -5.29
N GLU A 405 -5.11 -2.26 -4.59
CA GLU A 405 -6.41 -1.71 -5.02
C GLU A 405 -6.23 -0.74 -6.21
N GLU A 406 -5.25 0.13 -6.14
CA GLU A 406 -4.84 0.98 -7.27
C GLU A 406 -4.37 0.15 -8.45
N SER A 407 -3.64 -0.94 -8.21
CA SER A 407 -3.20 -1.87 -9.25
C SER A 407 -4.37 -2.44 -10.04
N LEU A 408 -5.45 -2.86 -9.39
CA LEU A 408 -6.65 -3.39 -10.04
C LEU A 408 -7.39 -2.33 -10.88
N ASN A 409 -7.52 -1.13 -10.36
CA ASN A 409 -8.18 -0.03 -11.08
C ASN A 409 -7.37 0.43 -12.29
N ARG A 410 -6.05 0.46 -12.17
CA ARG A 410 -5.14 0.74 -13.30
C ARG A 410 -5.15 -0.37 -14.34
N ALA A 411 -5.15 -1.63 -13.92
CA ALA A 411 -5.26 -2.75 -14.85
C ALA A 411 -6.53 -2.65 -15.69
N LYS A 412 -7.67 -2.27 -15.10
CA LYS A 412 -8.93 -2.02 -15.84
C LYS A 412 -8.78 -0.87 -16.84
N GLN A 413 -8.09 0.22 -16.50
CA GLN A 413 -7.84 1.34 -17.41
C GLN A 413 -6.89 0.96 -18.55
N CYS A 414 -5.84 0.19 -18.28
CA CYS A 414 -4.92 -0.31 -19.29
C CYS A 414 -5.63 -1.21 -20.30
N ILE A 415 -6.51 -2.11 -19.83
CA ILE A 415 -7.35 -2.95 -20.71
C ILE A 415 -8.26 -2.09 -21.58
N ARG A 416 -8.93 -1.07 -21.02
CA ARG A 416 -9.78 -0.14 -21.79
C ARG A 416 -8.99 0.64 -22.84
N ARG A 417 -7.71 0.94 -22.59
CA ARG A 417 -6.81 1.65 -23.53
C ARG A 417 -6.06 0.70 -24.47
N ARG A 418 -6.36 -0.59 -24.46
CA ARG A 418 -5.69 -1.62 -25.26
C ARG A 418 -4.18 -1.65 -25.10
N ALA A 419 -3.70 -1.47 -23.87
CA ALA A 419 -2.28 -1.58 -23.55
C ALA A 419 -1.81 -3.05 -23.69
N SER A 420 -0.59 -3.27 -24.15
CA SER A 420 0.06 -4.58 -24.04
C SER A 420 0.33 -4.89 -22.58
N PHE A 421 0.34 -6.16 -22.20
CA PHE A 421 0.69 -6.56 -20.84
C PHE A 421 1.67 -7.72 -20.81
N VAL A 422 2.49 -7.73 -19.77
CA VAL A 422 3.39 -8.82 -19.37
C VAL A 422 3.05 -9.19 -17.93
N CYS A 423 2.72 -10.44 -17.66
CA CYS A 423 2.28 -10.87 -16.33
C CYS A 423 2.92 -12.19 -15.93
N CYS A 424 3.47 -12.25 -14.73
CA CYS A 424 3.89 -13.49 -14.07
C CYS A 424 2.95 -13.75 -12.87
N PRO A 425 1.92 -14.59 -13.03
CA PRO A 425 1.00 -14.88 -11.94
C PRO A 425 1.68 -15.64 -10.80
N CYS A 426 1.44 -15.24 -9.55
CA CYS A 426 2.09 -15.87 -8.40
C CYS A 426 1.15 -16.33 -7.29
N CYS A 427 -0.03 -15.70 -7.15
CA CYS A 427 -0.94 -15.89 -6.00
C CYS A 427 -2.24 -16.59 -6.43
N TYR A 428 -2.13 -17.85 -6.89
CA TYR A 428 -3.28 -18.59 -7.40
C TYR A 428 -4.34 -18.87 -6.34
N GLY A 429 -3.93 -19.30 -5.16
CA GLY A 429 -4.84 -19.61 -4.06
C GLY A 429 -5.53 -18.39 -3.45
N SER A 430 -5.12 -17.17 -3.79
CA SER A 430 -5.78 -15.94 -3.33
C SER A 430 -6.97 -15.52 -4.20
N LEU A 431 -7.27 -16.24 -5.27
CA LEU A 431 -8.43 -15.94 -6.13
C LEU A 431 -9.75 -16.04 -5.38
N HIS A 432 -9.85 -16.86 -4.33
CA HIS A 432 -11.05 -16.98 -3.51
C HIS A 432 -11.40 -15.69 -2.76
N ASP A 433 -10.42 -14.82 -2.48
CA ASP A 433 -10.62 -13.55 -1.80
C ASP A 433 -11.23 -12.48 -2.72
N CYS A 434 -11.21 -12.70 -4.03
CA CYS A 434 -11.76 -11.78 -5.03
C CYS A 434 -13.27 -12.06 -5.26
N HIS A 435 -14.10 -11.76 -4.27
CA HIS A 435 -15.54 -12.05 -4.30
C HIS A 435 -16.32 -11.25 -5.35
N HIS A 436 -15.79 -10.11 -5.80
CA HIS A 436 -16.40 -9.26 -6.83
C HIS A 436 -16.17 -9.79 -8.25
N LEU A 437 -15.36 -10.82 -8.43
CA LEU A 437 -15.08 -11.43 -9.72
C LEU A 437 -15.76 -12.79 -9.86
N THR A 438 -16.32 -13.04 -11.04
CA THR A 438 -16.91 -14.35 -11.38
C THR A 438 -15.80 -15.29 -11.86
N TYR A 439 -15.74 -16.50 -11.33
CA TYR A 439 -14.81 -17.56 -11.73
C TYR A 439 -15.55 -18.83 -12.13
N PRO A 440 -15.02 -19.56 -13.15
CA PRO A 440 -13.90 -19.23 -14.04
C PRO A 440 -14.08 -17.91 -14.78
N ARG A 441 -13.00 -17.36 -15.35
CA ARG A 441 -13.03 -16.04 -16.00
C ARG A 441 -13.54 -16.09 -17.44
N SER A 442 -13.09 -17.07 -18.24
CA SER A 442 -13.47 -17.19 -19.64
C SER A 442 -14.80 -17.92 -19.84
N ASN A 443 -15.49 -17.61 -20.93
CA ASN A 443 -16.75 -18.27 -21.29
C ASN A 443 -16.56 -19.77 -21.56
N ALA A 444 -15.41 -20.16 -22.12
CA ALA A 444 -15.08 -21.55 -22.39
C ALA A 444 -15.05 -22.40 -21.12
N PHE A 445 -14.44 -21.89 -20.07
CA PHE A 445 -14.39 -22.59 -18.80
C PHE A 445 -15.73 -22.55 -18.04
N ARG A 446 -16.43 -21.42 -18.07
CA ARG A 446 -17.72 -21.25 -17.35
C ARG A 446 -18.80 -22.21 -17.80
N LYS A 447 -18.74 -22.66 -19.05
CA LYS A 447 -19.74 -23.53 -19.64
C LYS A 447 -19.91 -24.84 -18.85
N ASP A 448 -18.79 -25.43 -18.43
CA ASP A 448 -18.77 -26.80 -17.90
C ASP A 448 -18.00 -26.92 -16.57
N MET A 449 -17.43 -25.82 -16.05
CA MET A 449 -16.71 -25.79 -14.75
C MET A 449 -17.35 -24.77 -13.80
N ASN A 450 -17.79 -25.23 -12.64
CA ASN A 450 -18.31 -24.35 -11.60
C ASN A 450 -17.20 -23.63 -10.83
N ARG A 451 -17.60 -22.63 -10.01
CA ARG A 451 -16.67 -21.84 -9.20
C ARG A 451 -15.89 -22.70 -8.20
N GLU A 452 -16.52 -23.68 -7.59
CA GLU A 452 -15.91 -24.51 -6.54
C GLU A 452 -14.75 -25.32 -7.09
N ASN A 453 -14.94 -26.07 -8.18
CA ASN A 453 -13.89 -26.84 -8.84
C ASN A 453 -12.73 -25.94 -9.31
N TYR A 454 -13.04 -24.75 -9.83
CA TYR A 454 -12.01 -23.78 -10.23
C TYR A 454 -11.20 -23.28 -9.03
N MET A 455 -11.83 -23.04 -7.86
CA MET A 455 -11.12 -22.64 -6.64
C MET A 455 -10.23 -23.76 -6.10
N VAL A 456 -10.66 -25.02 -6.20
CA VAL A 456 -9.84 -26.19 -5.86
C VAL A 456 -8.58 -26.24 -6.71
N LEU A 457 -8.71 -26.11 -8.05
CA LEU A 457 -7.55 -26.05 -8.95
C LEU A 457 -6.63 -24.85 -8.65
N SER A 458 -7.22 -23.69 -8.42
CA SER A 458 -6.46 -22.48 -8.08
C SER A 458 -5.66 -22.64 -6.80
N HIS A 459 -6.24 -23.27 -5.78
CA HIS A 459 -5.56 -23.53 -4.53
C HIS A 459 -4.45 -24.59 -4.70
N ALA A 460 -4.71 -25.65 -5.46
CA ALA A 460 -3.71 -26.69 -5.76
C ALA A 460 -2.54 -26.14 -6.59
N ALA A 461 -2.77 -25.14 -7.45
CA ALA A 461 -1.73 -24.46 -8.23
C ALA A 461 -0.65 -23.77 -7.36
N ASP A 462 -0.92 -23.54 -6.07
CA ASP A 462 0.09 -23.02 -5.14
C ASP A 462 1.05 -24.12 -4.61
N GLN A 463 0.78 -25.40 -4.87
CA GLN A 463 1.59 -26.55 -4.38
C GLN A 463 2.79 -26.84 -5.30
N THR A 464 3.63 -25.83 -5.59
CA THR A 464 4.75 -25.95 -6.54
C THR A 464 6.12 -25.73 -5.87
N HIS A 465 6.21 -25.86 -4.54
CA HIS A 465 7.42 -25.47 -3.80
C HIS A 465 8.43 -26.60 -3.57
N ASP A 466 8.02 -27.84 -3.68
CA ASP A 466 8.88 -29.00 -3.41
C ASP A 466 8.88 -29.97 -4.60
N GLU A 467 9.94 -29.95 -5.40
CA GLU A 467 10.09 -30.78 -6.60
C GLU A 467 10.05 -32.29 -6.33
N LYS A 468 10.35 -32.71 -5.12
CA LYS A 468 10.30 -34.12 -4.70
C LYS A 468 8.89 -34.60 -4.34
N ASN A 469 7.94 -33.68 -4.20
CA ASN A 469 6.57 -34.00 -3.83
C ASN A 469 5.72 -34.31 -5.08
N VAL A 470 5.00 -35.43 -5.07
CA VAL A 470 4.06 -35.80 -6.15
C VAL A 470 3.03 -34.70 -6.41
N LYS A 471 2.59 -34.02 -5.38
CA LYS A 471 1.64 -32.88 -5.48
C LYS A 471 2.19 -31.68 -6.26
N THR A 472 3.50 -31.53 -6.35
CA THR A 472 4.12 -30.46 -7.14
C THR A 472 3.83 -30.59 -8.62
N LYS A 473 3.87 -31.81 -9.18
CA LYS A 473 3.51 -32.06 -10.58
C LYS A 473 2.04 -31.69 -10.83
N GLN A 474 1.16 -32.10 -9.94
CA GLN A 474 -0.26 -31.76 -9.97
C GLN A 474 -0.48 -30.25 -9.82
N GLY A 475 0.30 -29.58 -8.95
CA GLY A 475 0.28 -28.13 -8.80
C GLY A 475 0.64 -27.38 -10.09
N TYR A 476 1.66 -27.86 -10.83
CA TYR A 476 2.01 -27.29 -12.15
C TYR A 476 0.93 -27.51 -13.20
N GLU A 477 0.24 -28.65 -13.18
CA GLU A 477 -0.91 -28.90 -14.05
C GLU A 477 -2.05 -27.94 -13.73
N CYS A 478 -2.41 -27.79 -12.46
CA CYS A 478 -3.42 -26.84 -12.01
C CYS A 478 -3.06 -25.39 -12.37
N MET A 479 -1.77 -25.02 -12.24
CA MET A 479 -1.26 -23.69 -12.63
C MET A 479 -1.48 -23.44 -14.14
N ALA A 480 -1.17 -24.44 -14.97
CA ALA A 480 -1.36 -24.35 -16.42
C ALA A 480 -2.85 -24.21 -16.80
N ILE A 481 -3.74 -24.89 -16.10
CA ILE A 481 -5.20 -24.79 -16.30
C ILE A 481 -5.69 -23.36 -16.00
N VAL A 482 -5.33 -22.81 -14.84
CA VAL A 482 -5.75 -21.48 -14.42
C VAL A 482 -5.20 -20.40 -15.36
N ASP A 483 -3.96 -20.54 -15.83
CA ASP A 483 -3.38 -19.58 -16.76
C ASP A 483 -3.92 -19.73 -18.20
N THR A 484 -4.38 -20.91 -18.57
CA THR A 484 -5.12 -21.10 -19.82
C THR A 484 -6.46 -20.37 -19.80
N ASP A 485 -7.19 -20.39 -18.68
CA ASP A 485 -8.42 -19.59 -18.52
C ASP A 485 -8.14 -18.08 -18.64
N ARG A 486 -7.06 -17.58 -18.03
CA ARG A 486 -6.60 -16.18 -18.15
C ARG A 486 -6.24 -15.82 -19.59
N LYS A 487 -5.53 -16.72 -20.31
CA LYS A 487 -5.18 -16.55 -21.71
C LYS A 487 -6.43 -16.42 -22.57
N ILE A 488 -7.35 -17.38 -22.46
CA ILE A 488 -8.60 -17.40 -23.24
C ILE A 488 -9.43 -16.15 -22.94
N LEU A 489 -9.53 -15.73 -21.67
CA LEU A 489 -10.21 -14.49 -21.33
C LEU A 489 -9.62 -13.29 -22.07
N ALA A 490 -8.30 -13.11 -22.04
CA ALA A 490 -7.67 -11.99 -22.71
C ALA A 490 -7.86 -12.07 -24.25
N GLU A 491 -7.86 -13.27 -24.82
CA GLU A 491 -8.15 -13.49 -26.24
C GLU A 491 -9.60 -13.09 -26.61
N GLN A 492 -10.58 -13.31 -25.70
CA GLN A 492 -11.96 -12.84 -25.84
C GLN A 492 -12.05 -11.29 -25.87
N PHE A 493 -11.12 -10.60 -25.21
CA PHE A 493 -11.01 -9.14 -25.24
C PHE A 493 -10.15 -8.59 -26.39
N GLY A 494 -9.88 -9.41 -27.42
CA GLY A 494 -9.19 -8.98 -28.64
C GLY A 494 -7.67 -8.93 -28.52
N TYR A 495 -7.08 -9.69 -27.59
CA TYR A 495 -5.63 -9.84 -27.50
C TYR A 495 -5.12 -11.08 -28.26
N LYS A 496 -3.88 -11.01 -28.74
CA LYS A 496 -3.05 -12.18 -29.03
C LYS A 496 -2.23 -12.46 -27.80
N VAL A 497 -2.37 -13.65 -27.20
CA VAL A 497 -1.73 -13.98 -25.93
C VAL A 497 -0.74 -15.12 -26.10
N TYR A 498 0.48 -14.90 -25.60
CA TYR A 498 1.52 -15.90 -25.48
C TYR A 498 1.57 -16.36 -24.03
N LEU A 499 1.52 -17.66 -23.80
CA LEU A 499 1.68 -18.29 -22.49
C LEU A 499 2.85 -19.27 -22.56
N SER A 500 3.91 -19.00 -21.83
CA SER A 500 5.14 -19.79 -21.83
C SER A 500 5.72 -19.93 -20.42
N LYS A 501 6.84 -20.65 -20.31
CA LYS A 501 7.58 -20.79 -19.04
C LYS A 501 8.86 -19.98 -19.08
N PHE A 502 9.28 -19.50 -17.92
CA PHE A 502 10.57 -18.87 -17.72
C PHE A 502 11.74 -19.80 -18.10
N ILE A 503 12.83 -19.23 -18.54
CA ILE A 503 14.09 -19.92 -18.82
C ILE A 503 15.18 -19.34 -17.92
N PRO A 504 15.85 -20.16 -17.08
CA PRO A 504 15.55 -21.55 -16.78
C PRO A 504 14.26 -21.73 -15.95
N LYS A 505 13.56 -22.86 -16.11
CA LYS A 505 12.30 -23.14 -15.38
C LYS A 505 12.47 -23.19 -13.86
N THR A 506 13.69 -23.35 -13.38
CA THR A 506 14.06 -23.44 -11.97
C THR A 506 14.23 -22.10 -11.28
N CYS A 507 14.19 -20.97 -12.02
CA CYS A 507 14.39 -19.65 -11.42
C CYS A 507 13.27 -19.30 -10.43
N THR A 508 12.06 -19.82 -10.63
CA THR A 508 10.94 -19.68 -9.68
C THR A 508 9.94 -20.83 -9.81
N PRO A 509 9.32 -21.28 -8.70
CA PRO A 509 8.21 -22.25 -8.76
C PRO A 509 6.99 -21.72 -9.54
N LYS A 510 6.76 -20.42 -9.55
CA LYS A 510 5.71 -19.74 -10.31
C LYS A 510 6.29 -19.21 -11.63
N ASN A 511 6.64 -20.13 -12.52
CA ASN A 511 7.44 -19.85 -13.71
C ASN A 511 6.65 -19.61 -15.00
N HIS A 512 5.35 -19.35 -14.91
CA HIS A 512 4.55 -18.99 -16.08
C HIS A 512 4.62 -17.49 -16.38
N ILE A 513 4.62 -17.15 -17.65
CA ILE A 513 4.53 -15.77 -18.14
C ILE A 513 3.46 -15.68 -19.24
N LEU A 514 2.61 -14.68 -19.08
CA LEU A 514 1.61 -14.30 -20.08
C LEU A 514 2.01 -12.96 -20.69
N VAL A 515 2.02 -12.91 -22.02
CA VAL A 515 2.25 -11.67 -22.78
C VAL A 515 1.06 -11.44 -23.69
N GLY A 516 0.34 -10.36 -23.49
CA GLY A 516 -0.83 -9.99 -24.30
C GLY A 516 -0.57 -8.76 -25.15
N ILE A 517 -0.81 -8.90 -26.45
CA ILE A 517 -0.65 -7.85 -27.44
C ILE A 517 -2.02 -7.60 -28.07
N PRO A 518 -2.54 -6.35 -28.07
CA PRO A 518 -3.82 -6.06 -28.71
C PRO A 518 -3.77 -6.40 -30.20
N ARG A 519 -4.79 -7.10 -30.68
CA ARG A 519 -4.92 -7.31 -32.13
C ARG A 519 -5.27 -5.98 -32.81
N LYS A 520 -4.62 -5.67 -33.91
CA LYS A 520 -5.02 -4.54 -34.76
C LYS A 520 -6.42 -4.87 -35.31
N GLU A 521 -7.44 -4.08 -34.95
CA GLU A 521 -8.76 -4.25 -35.54
C GLU A 521 -8.78 -3.79 -36.98
N THR A 522 -9.36 -4.64 -37.84
CA THR A 522 -10.26 -4.19 -38.89
C THR A 522 -11.51 -3.67 -38.18
N LEU A 523 -11.73 -2.37 -38.23
CA LEU A 523 -12.89 -1.68 -37.65
C LEU A 523 -14.20 -2.40 -37.94
N LYS A 524 -14.82 -3.03 -36.97
CA LYS A 524 -16.26 -3.21 -36.88
C LYS A 524 -16.69 -2.62 -35.54
N THR A 525 -17.28 -1.45 -35.63
CA THR A 525 -18.00 -0.77 -34.58
C THR A 525 -19.19 -1.62 -34.14
N GLU A 526 -19.14 -2.16 -32.95
CA GLU A 526 -20.32 -2.46 -32.15
C GLU A 526 -20.03 -1.98 -30.71
N CYS A 527 -20.70 -0.89 -30.36
CA CYS A 527 -20.80 -0.42 -28.99
C CYS A 527 -21.57 -1.47 -28.19
N VAL A 528 -21.00 -1.92 -27.07
CA VAL A 528 -21.76 -2.58 -26.01
C VAL A 528 -21.53 -1.77 -24.74
N ASP A 529 -22.63 -1.19 -24.26
CA ASP A 529 -22.82 -0.42 -23.03
C ASP A 529 -22.39 -1.17 -21.76
#